data_fb6a9e50308a6b9f5faa9ce4831e23cb
#
_entry.id   fb6a9e50308a6b9f5faa9ce4831e23cb
#
_cell.length_a   1.000
_cell.length_b   1.000
_cell.length_c   1.000
_cell.angle_alpha   90.00
_cell.angle_beta   90.00
_cell.angle_gamma   90.00
#
_symmetry.space_group_name_H-M   'P 1'
#
loop_
_entity.id
_entity.type
_entity.pdbx_description
1 polymer ?
#
loop_
_entity_poly.entity_id
_entity_poly.type
_entity_poly.pdbx_seq_one_letter_code
_entity_poly.pdbx_strand_id
1 'polypeptide(L)'
;MDLGISTNPTPELYTIKVTGEIDISNADSLRNAIDLALEQPTEAVELDFAQVSYIDSTGIGVLVGAAHHAVDHGKCFSCINAQPPVMRVVQLLGVDQEISITAA
;
A
#
# COMPACT_ATOMS: atom_id res chain seq x y z
N MET A 1 -2.23 -0.35 -17.44
CA MET A 1 -2.13 -1.77 -17.12
C MET A 1 -2.86 -2.06 -15.81
N ASP A 2 -3.61 -3.14 -15.76
CA ASP A 2 -4.41 -3.45 -14.57
C ASP A 2 -3.54 -4.03 -13.47
N LEU A 3 -3.85 -3.64 -12.22
CA LEU A 3 -3.25 -4.27 -11.05
C LEU A 3 -4.04 -5.51 -10.68
N GLY A 4 -3.33 -6.56 -10.28
CA GLY A 4 -3.95 -7.67 -9.58
C GLY A 4 -4.10 -7.28 -8.11
N ILE A 5 -5.33 -7.32 -7.61
CA ILE A 5 -5.60 -6.99 -6.21
C ILE A 5 -6.46 -8.12 -5.63
N SER A 6 -5.96 -8.75 -4.57
CA SER A 6 -6.75 -9.71 -3.81
C SER A 6 -6.71 -9.36 -2.34
N THR A 7 -7.79 -9.66 -1.63
CA THR A 7 -7.95 -9.25 -0.25
C THR A 7 -8.26 -10.44 0.65
N ASN A 8 -7.78 -10.34 1.89
CA ASN A 8 -8.03 -11.35 2.92
C ASN A 8 -8.36 -10.62 4.23
N PRO A 9 -9.64 -10.30 4.46
CA PRO A 9 -10.04 -9.56 5.66
C PRO A 9 -10.17 -10.46 6.88
N THR A 10 -9.57 -10.04 7.99
CA THR A 10 -9.81 -10.61 9.31
C THR A 10 -10.04 -9.47 10.30
N PRO A 11 -10.62 -9.72 11.50
CA PRO A 11 -10.81 -8.64 12.48
C PRO A 11 -9.51 -7.98 12.93
N GLU A 12 -8.42 -8.71 12.96
CA GLU A 12 -7.12 -8.20 13.41
C GLU A 12 -6.33 -7.57 12.28
N LEU A 13 -6.45 -8.11 11.05
CA LEU A 13 -5.62 -7.71 9.92
C LEU A 13 -6.38 -7.87 8.61
N TYR A 14 -6.41 -6.79 7.84
CA TYR A 14 -6.95 -6.81 6.49
C TYR A 14 -5.75 -6.77 5.52
N THR A 15 -5.48 -7.87 4.86
CA THR A 15 -4.35 -7.97 3.93
C THR A 15 -4.80 -7.71 2.51
N ILE A 16 -4.06 -6.84 1.80
CA ILE A 16 -4.27 -6.58 0.38
C ILE A 16 -3.02 -7.01 -0.36
N LYS A 17 -3.13 -8.04 -1.19
CA LYS A 17 -2.03 -8.51 -2.02
C LYS A 17 -2.11 -7.83 -3.39
N VAL A 18 -1.03 -7.17 -3.78
CA VAL A 18 -0.96 -6.41 -5.03
C VAL A 18 0.03 -7.07 -5.98
N THR A 19 -0.34 -7.17 -7.26
CA THR A 19 0.51 -7.77 -8.29
C THR A 19 0.61 -6.82 -9.47
N GLY A 20 1.82 -6.55 -9.94
CA GLY A 20 2.07 -5.78 -11.14
C GLY A 20 2.91 -4.54 -10.92
N GLU A 21 2.75 -3.57 -11.80
CA GLU A 21 3.43 -2.29 -11.73
C GLU A 21 2.42 -1.20 -11.37
N ILE A 22 2.74 -0.39 -10.36
CA ILE A 22 1.85 0.68 -9.90
C ILE A 22 2.27 1.99 -10.56
N ASP A 23 1.36 2.60 -11.33
CA ASP A 23 1.61 3.85 -12.03
C ASP A 23 0.34 4.70 -12.08
N ILE A 24 0.42 5.84 -12.76
CA ILE A 24 -0.69 6.78 -12.84
C ILE A 24 -1.95 6.15 -13.46
N SER A 25 -1.80 5.14 -14.31
CA SER A 25 -2.95 4.51 -14.98
C SER A 25 -3.78 3.63 -14.05
N ASN A 26 -3.20 3.15 -12.93
CA ASN A 26 -3.88 2.21 -12.04
C ASN A 26 -3.81 2.58 -10.56
N ALA A 27 -3.20 3.71 -10.22
CA ALA A 27 -3.08 4.15 -8.82
C ALA A 27 -4.44 4.32 -8.14
N ASP A 28 -5.48 4.72 -8.88
CA ASP A 28 -6.82 4.87 -8.33
C ASP A 28 -7.42 3.53 -7.89
N SER A 29 -7.13 2.45 -8.61
CA SER A 29 -7.58 1.11 -8.21
C SER A 29 -6.99 0.72 -6.86
N LEU A 30 -5.70 1.02 -6.66
CA LEU A 30 -5.04 0.76 -5.38
C LEU A 30 -5.64 1.62 -4.27
N ARG A 31 -5.83 2.92 -4.53
CA ARG A 31 -6.42 3.83 -3.55
C ARG A 31 -7.80 3.34 -3.11
N ASN A 32 -8.65 2.95 -4.05
CA ASN A 32 -9.99 2.50 -3.75
C ASN A 32 -9.98 1.23 -2.90
N ALA A 33 -9.09 0.30 -3.18
CA ALA A 33 -8.97 -0.92 -2.39
C ALA A 33 -8.53 -0.63 -0.95
N ILE A 34 -7.59 0.30 -0.77
CA ILE A 34 -7.13 0.69 0.56
C ILE A 34 -8.22 1.42 1.32
N ASP A 35 -8.91 2.37 0.68
CA ASP A 35 -9.99 3.13 1.32
C ASP A 35 -11.10 2.19 1.80
N LEU A 36 -11.46 1.22 0.99
CA LEU A 36 -12.46 0.22 1.37
C LEU A 36 -12.01 -0.59 2.59
N ALA A 37 -10.73 -0.99 2.61
CA ALA A 37 -10.18 -1.74 3.74
C ALA A 37 -10.18 -0.92 5.03
N LEU A 38 -9.84 0.37 4.94
CA LEU A 38 -9.80 1.27 6.10
C LEU A 38 -11.18 1.52 6.70
N GLU A 39 -12.25 1.33 5.92
CA GLU A 39 -13.62 1.48 6.39
C GLU A 39 -14.15 0.23 7.08
N GLN A 40 -13.44 -0.90 6.97
CA GLN A 40 -13.88 -2.17 7.55
C GLN A 40 -13.54 -2.24 9.05
N PRO A 41 -14.25 -3.07 9.82
CA PRO A 41 -13.98 -3.24 11.25
C PRO A 41 -12.74 -4.13 11.47
N THR A 42 -11.58 -3.62 11.14
CA THR A 42 -10.29 -4.30 11.29
C THR A 42 -9.33 -3.37 12.03
N GLU A 43 -8.36 -3.94 12.73
CA GLU A 43 -7.40 -3.16 13.52
C GLU A 43 -6.26 -2.61 12.66
N ALA A 44 -5.90 -3.32 11.60
CA ALA A 44 -4.75 -2.97 10.77
C ALA A 44 -5.00 -3.34 9.31
N VAL A 45 -4.39 -2.57 8.40
CA VAL A 45 -4.38 -2.85 6.96
C VAL A 45 -2.93 -3.05 6.53
N GLU A 46 -2.67 -4.14 5.82
CA GLU A 46 -1.32 -4.48 5.36
C GLU A 46 -1.32 -4.74 3.86
N LEU A 47 -0.43 -4.04 3.15
CA LEU A 47 -0.21 -4.30 1.72
C LEU A 47 0.93 -5.28 1.57
N ASP A 48 0.73 -6.34 0.79
CA ASP A 48 1.78 -7.29 0.43
C ASP A 48 2.26 -6.96 -0.98
N PHE A 49 3.49 -6.47 -1.08
CA PHE A 49 4.11 -6.03 -2.34
C PHE A 49 5.09 -7.06 -2.92
N ALA A 50 5.06 -8.30 -2.45
CA ALA A 50 5.97 -9.33 -2.95
C ALA A 50 5.94 -9.47 -4.48
N GLN A 51 4.80 -9.19 -5.11
CA GLN A 51 4.59 -9.29 -6.55
C GLN A 51 4.51 -7.92 -7.25
N VAL A 52 4.92 -6.85 -6.58
CA VAL A 52 4.98 -5.51 -7.19
C VAL A 52 6.41 -5.24 -7.64
N SER A 53 6.60 -5.06 -8.95
CA SER A 53 7.93 -4.87 -9.54
C SER A 53 8.33 -3.41 -9.71
N TYR A 54 7.36 -2.48 -9.67
CA TYR A 54 7.62 -1.07 -9.89
C TYR A 54 6.51 -0.22 -9.28
N ILE A 55 6.88 0.99 -8.83
CA ILE A 55 5.95 2.00 -8.37
C ILE A 55 6.49 3.37 -8.77
N ASP A 56 5.62 4.27 -9.25
CA ASP A 56 6.00 5.64 -9.55
C ASP A 56 5.57 6.60 -8.42
N SER A 57 5.84 7.89 -8.60
CA SER A 57 5.52 8.89 -7.58
C SER A 57 4.02 9.01 -7.31
N THR A 58 3.17 8.72 -8.31
CA THR A 58 1.72 8.74 -8.11
C THR A 58 1.30 7.62 -7.15
N GLY A 59 1.86 6.42 -7.33
CA GLY A 59 1.61 5.30 -6.42
C GLY A 59 2.13 5.57 -5.02
N ILE A 60 3.32 6.17 -4.91
CA ILE A 60 3.86 6.56 -3.60
C ILE A 60 2.92 7.55 -2.91
N GLY A 61 2.37 8.51 -3.64
CA GLY A 61 1.39 9.45 -3.10
C GLY A 61 0.16 8.76 -2.52
N VAL A 62 -0.29 7.68 -3.18
CA VAL A 62 -1.40 6.87 -2.65
C VAL A 62 -1.03 6.24 -1.32
N LEU A 63 0.20 5.71 -1.19
CA LEU A 63 0.66 5.09 0.06
C LEU A 63 0.76 6.12 1.19
N VAL A 64 1.29 7.30 0.92
CA VAL A 64 1.39 8.37 1.92
C VAL A 64 0.00 8.82 2.37
N GLY A 65 -0.91 9.02 1.43
CA GLY A 65 -2.31 9.37 1.75
C GLY A 65 -2.99 8.30 2.57
N ALA A 66 -2.75 7.03 2.25
CA ALA A 66 -3.31 5.90 2.99
C ALA A 66 -2.80 5.87 4.44
N ALA A 67 -1.51 6.16 4.64
CA ALA A 67 -0.93 6.20 5.98
C ALA A 67 -1.60 7.27 6.84
N HIS A 68 -1.87 8.45 6.26
CA HIS A 68 -2.58 9.53 6.96
C HIS A 68 -4.04 9.15 7.25
N HIS A 69 -4.75 8.56 6.29
CA HIS A 69 -6.13 8.10 6.49
C HIS A 69 -6.22 7.03 7.57
N ALA A 70 -5.24 6.14 7.65
CA ALA A 70 -5.21 5.10 8.68
C ALA A 70 -5.16 5.71 10.07
N VAL A 71 -4.34 6.75 10.27
CA VAL A 71 -4.27 7.47 11.53
C VAL A 71 -5.65 8.05 11.89
N ASP A 72 -6.33 8.67 10.91
CA ASP A 72 -7.65 9.25 11.11
C ASP A 72 -8.69 8.20 11.50
N HIS A 73 -8.53 6.95 11.03
CA HIS A 73 -9.41 5.84 11.37
C HIS A 73 -8.96 5.08 12.63
N GLY A 74 -7.86 5.50 13.26
CA GLY A 74 -7.31 4.81 14.43
C GLY A 74 -6.74 3.43 14.11
N LYS A 75 -6.22 3.24 12.90
CA LYS A 75 -5.72 1.95 12.42
C LYS A 75 -4.24 2.00 12.11
N CYS A 76 -3.59 0.83 12.16
CA CYS A 76 -2.23 0.67 11.67
C CYS A 76 -2.25 0.38 10.17
N PHE A 77 -1.31 0.95 9.44
CA PHE A 77 -1.15 0.72 8.01
C PHE A 77 0.31 0.41 7.71
N SER A 78 0.56 -0.67 6.99
CA SER A 78 1.93 -1.07 6.64
C SER A 78 1.98 -1.69 5.26
N CYS A 79 3.19 -1.69 4.69
CA CYS A 79 3.48 -2.35 3.43
C CYS A 79 4.66 -3.29 3.68
N ILE A 80 4.55 -4.52 3.26
CA ILE A 80 5.57 -5.56 3.47
C ILE A 80 6.06 -6.13 2.15
N ASN A 81 7.21 -6.79 2.20
CA ASN A 81 7.80 -7.51 1.08
C ASN A 81 8.11 -6.63 -0.13
N ALA A 82 8.46 -5.37 0.11
CA ALA A 82 8.78 -4.45 -0.99
C ALA A 82 10.07 -4.88 -1.69
N GLN A 83 10.00 -5.00 -3.01
CA GLN A 83 11.17 -5.36 -3.83
C GLN A 83 12.15 -4.17 -3.93
N PRO A 84 13.44 -4.42 -4.24
CA PRO A 84 14.44 -3.35 -4.31
C PRO A 84 14.05 -2.14 -5.17
N PRO A 85 13.45 -2.28 -6.36
CA PRO A 85 13.04 -1.11 -7.14
C PRO A 85 12.01 -0.23 -6.43
N VAL A 86 11.09 -0.84 -5.67
CA VAL A 86 10.09 -0.10 -4.89
C VAL A 86 10.76 0.63 -3.73
N MET A 87 11.63 -0.05 -2.99
CA MET A 87 12.36 0.55 -1.87
C MET A 87 13.23 1.72 -2.34
N ARG A 88 13.82 1.61 -3.53
CA ARG A 88 14.64 2.67 -4.09
C ARG A 88 13.83 3.95 -4.31
N VAL A 89 12.62 3.83 -4.88
CA VAL A 89 11.76 4.99 -5.11
C VAL A 89 11.33 5.61 -3.78
N VAL A 90 10.95 4.79 -2.80
CA VAL A 90 10.58 5.25 -1.46
C VAL A 90 11.72 6.07 -0.85
N GLN A 91 12.94 5.56 -0.91
CA GLN A 91 14.12 6.23 -0.36
C GLN A 91 14.47 7.51 -1.11
N LEU A 92 14.38 7.49 -2.45
CA LEU A 92 14.67 8.67 -3.26
C LEU A 92 13.70 9.82 -2.98
N LEU A 93 12.44 9.51 -2.73
CA LEU A 93 11.43 10.52 -2.42
C LEU A 93 11.42 10.91 -0.95
N GLY A 94 12.19 10.23 -0.11
CA GLY A 94 12.31 10.55 1.32
C GLY A 94 11.05 10.26 2.12
N VAL A 95 10.17 9.37 1.67
CA VAL A 95 8.90 9.09 2.34
C VAL A 95 8.95 7.87 3.25
N ASP A 96 10.13 7.26 3.41
CA ASP A 96 10.32 6.12 4.30
C ASP A 96 10.06 6.47 5.78
N GLN A 97 10.00 7.76 6.11
CA GLN A 97 9.61 8.24 7.44
C GLN A 97 8.10 8.41 7.59
N GLU A 98 7.37 8.46 6.48
CA GLU A 98 5.92 8.71 6.50
C GLU A 98 5.09 7.44 6.35
N ILE A 99 5.67 6.38 5.80
CA ILE A 99 4.98 5.10 5.61
C ILE A 99 5.79 3.98 6.24
N SER A 100 5.09 3.03 6.86
CA SER A 100 5.72 1.83 7.39
C SER A 100 5.88 0.84 6.24
N ILE A 101 7.09 0.74 5.69
CA ILE A 101 7.39 -0.15 4.58
C ILE A 101 8.65 -0.93 4.86
N THR A 102 8.59 -2.24 4.64
CA THR A 102 9.73 -3.13 4.86
C THR A 102 10.04 -3.91 3.60
N ALA A 103 11.34 -4.17 3.39
CA ALA A 103 11.81 -4.93 2.23
C ALA A 103 11.51 -6.41 2.38
N ALA A 104 11.50 -7.07 1.24
CA ALA A 104 11.32 -8.52 1.17
C ALA A 104 12.49 -9.26 1.85
#